data_687e92af8a216816d604469e848c6c11
#
_entry.id   687e92af8a216816d604469e848c6c11
#
_cell.length_a   1.000
_cell.length_b   1.000
_cell.length_c   1.000
_cell.angle_alpha   90.00
_cell.angle_beta   90.00
_cell.angle_gamma   90.00
#
_symmetry.space_group_name_H-M   'P 1'
#
loop_
_entity.id
_entity.type
_entity.pdbx_description
1 polymer ?
#
loop_
_entity_poly.entity_id
_entity_poly.type
_entity_poly.pdbx_seq_one_letter_code
_entity_poly.pdbx_strand_id
1 'polypeptide(L)'
;MKFEKNTELDQANLRIIIASIALVYMAVLGFLPGQRFDTYLPVVTYISLFLLASVVLRQAIVRWPGHYPARRIFGMLHDYTGTSFGLVVGGEAALPIYAVMVWVNLGNGMRYGSRYLAIATVLALLALLAVYRLTPYWQAQPFMVLMLMITSTVIPVYAH
;
A
#
# COMPACT_ATOMS: atom_id res chain seq x y z
N MET A 1 4.40 31.69 13.48
CA MET A 1 3.55 30.98 12.49
C MET A 1 3.92 29.51 12.60
N LYS A 2 3.12 28.67 13.30
CA LYS A 2 3.36 27.20 13.33
C LYS A 2 3.01 26.69 11.94
N PHE A 3 3.99 26.21 11.19
CA PHE A 3 3.72 25.40 10.01
C PHE A 3 2.96 24.15 10.45
N GLU A 4 1.66 24.14 10.28
CA GLU A 4 0.87 22.92 10.43
C GLU A 4 1.41 21.92 9.42
N LYS A 5 2.14 20.91 9.92
CA LYS A 5 2.76 19.89 9.09
C LYS A 5 1.65 19.16 8.33
N ASN A 6 1.60 19.31 7.00
CA ASN A 6 0.59 18.65 6.18
C ASN A 6 0.92 17.17 6.03
N THR A 7 0.55 16.40 7.06
CA THR A 7 0.83 14.96 7.16
C THR A 7 0.27 14.14 6.00
N GLU A 8 -0.79 14.64 5.34
CA GLU A 8 -1.38 14.00 4.15
C GLU A 8 -0.46 14.17 2.93
N LEU A 9 0.18 15.33 2.79
CA LEU A 9 1.16 15.59 1.74
C LEU A 9 2.44 14.76 1.94
N ASP A 10 2.91 14.63 3.18
CA ASP A 10 4.07 13.80 3.51
C ASP A 10 3.82 12.32 3.13
N GLN A 11 2.62 11.82 3.41
CA GLN A 11 2.23 10.46 3.01
C GLN A 11 2.18 10.30 1.48
N ALA A 12 1.64 11.29 0.77
CA ALA A 12 1.59 11.28 -0.69
C ALA A 12 2.99 11.31 -1.32
N ASN A 13 3.92 12.11 -0.77
CA ASN A 13 5.29 12.16 -1.23
C ASN A 13 6.01 10.83 -1.01
N LEU A 14 5.85 10.23 0.17
CA LEU A 14 6.47 8.93 0.49
C LEU A 14 5.93 7.80 -0.41
N ARG A 15 4.62 7.80 -0.70
CA ARG A 15 4.01 6.86 -1.65
C ARG A 15 4.66 6.96 -3.03
N ILE A 16 4.86 8.17 -3.55
CA ILE A 16 5.52 8.40 -4.83
C ILE A 16 6.96 7.87 -4.80
N ILE A 17 7.71 8.14 -3.75
CA ILE A 17 9.10 7.66 -3.60
C ILE A 17 9.14 6.12 -3.62
N ILE A 18 8.31 5.46 -2.81
CA ILE A 18 8.27 4.00 -2.72
C ILE A 18 7.86 3.39 -4.07
N ALA A 19 6.82 3.93 -4.71
CA ALA A 19 6.36 3.45 -6.01
C ALA A 19 7.41 3.66 -7.11
N SER A 20 8.14 4.78 -7.09
CA SER A 20 9.22 5.04 -8.04
C SER A 20 10.39 4.06 -7.87
N ILE A 21 10.78 3.77 -6.63
CA ILE A 21 11.82 2.77 -6.34
C ILE A 21 11.38 1.38 -6.83
N ALA A 22 10.13 0.98 -6.53
CA ALA A 22 9.58 -0.29 -6.96
C ALA A 22 9.51 -0.39 -8.50
N LEU A 23 9.14 0.70 -9.19
CA LEU A 23 9.08 0.75 -10.64
C LEU A 23 10.47 0.55 -11.26
N VAL A 24 11.47 1.30 -10.78
CA VAL A 24 12.85 1.18 -11.25
C VAL A 24 13.38 -0.23 -11.01
N TYR A 25 13.16 -0.78 -9.81
CA TYR A 25 13.60 -2.12 -9.46
C TYR A 25 13.01 -3.17 -10.41
N MET A 26 11.69 -3.16 -10.62
CA MET A 26 11.01 -4.13 -11.49
C MET A 26 11.38 -3.95 -12.97
N ALA A 27 11.58 -2.72 -13.43
CA ALA A 27 12.07 -2.47 -14.77
C ALA A 27 13.48 -3.01 -14.98
N VAL A 28 14.40 -2.76 -14.04
CA VAL A 28 15.78 -3.28 -14.10
C VAL A 28 15.78 -4.80 -14.11
N LEU A 29 14.98 -5.47 -13.26
CA LEU A 29 14.88 -6.94 -13.26
C LEU A 29 14.43 -7.49 -14.61
N GLY A 30 13.47 -6.82 -15.28
CA GLY A 30 12.97 -7.24 -16.60
C GLY A 30 14.01 -7.13 -17.72
N PHE A 31 15.05 -6.29 -17.57
CA PHE A 31 16.14 -6.13 -18.53
C PHE A 31 17.38 -6.98 -18.23
N LEU A 32 17.40 -7.76 -17.13
CA LEU A 32 18.54 -8.61 -16.82
C LEU A 32 18.69 -9.76 -17.84
N PRO A 33 19.93 -10.19 -18.16
CA PRO A 33 20.18 -11.33 -19.03
C PRO A 33 19.45 -12.58 -18.54
N GLY A 34 18.78 -13.27 -19.44
CA GLY A 34 18.03 -14.50 -19.14
C GLY A 34 16.59 -14.26 -18.63
N GLN A 35 16.18 -13.02 -18.41
CA GLN A 35 14.81 -12.66 -18.07
C GLN A 35 14.00 -12.31 -19.32
N ARG A 36 12.70 -12.63 -19.28
CA ARG A 36 11.76 -12.22 -20.33
C ARG A 36 11.00 -10.98 -19.85
N PHE A 37 11.23 -9.84 -20.48
CA PHE A 37 10.57 -8.58 -20.11
C PHE A 37 9.04 -8.71 -20.14
N ASP A 38 8.49 -9.49 -21.05
CA ASP A 38 7.05 -9.74 -21.13
C ASP A 38 6.44 -10.25 -19.81
N THR A 39 7.20 -10.98 -19.01
CA THR A 39 6.78 -11.47 -17.69
C THR A 39 6.63 -10.33 -16.68
N TYR A 40 7.45 -9.27 -16.81
CA TYR A 40 7.46 -8.12 -15.92
C TYR A 40 6.55 -7.00 -16.39
N LEU A 41 6.15 -7.01 -17.66
CA LEU A 41 5.36 -5.95 -18.27
C LEU A 41 4.04 -5.64 -17.53
N PRO A 42 3.23 -6.63 -17.11
CA PRO A 42 2.00 -6.35 -16.35
C PRO A 42 2.28 -5.66 -15.01
N VAL A 43 3.37 -6.06 -14.33
CA VAL A 43 3.77 -5.49 -13.05
C VAL A 43 4.27 -4.05 -13.22
N VAL A 44 5.12 -3.81 -14.20
CA VAL A 44 5.63 -2.47 -14.54
C VAL A 44 4.48 -1.56 -14.95
N THR A 45 3.53 -2.06 -15.74
CA THR A 45 2.33 -1.29 -16.14
C THR A 45 1.49 -0.93 -14.92
N TYR A 46 1.21 -1.88 -14.03
CA TYR A 46 0.45 -1.63 -12.81
C TYR A 46 1.14 -0.58 -11.92
N ILE A 47 2.45 -0.73 -11.65
CA ILE A 47 3.19 0.23 -10.80
C ILE A 47 3.22 1.61 -11.46
N SER A 48 3.31 1.70 -12.78
CA SER A 48 3.26 2.97 -13.52
C SER A 48 1.91 3.67 -13.36
N LEU A 49 0.80 2.93 -13.48
CA LEU A 49 -0.56 3.45 -13.25
C LEU A 49 -0.77 3.85 -11.78
N PHE A 50 -0.25 3.04 -10.84
CA PHE A 50 -0.27 3.36 -9.43
C PHE A 50 0.51 4.65 -9.12
N LEU A 51 1.69 4.82 -9.72
CA LEU A 51 2.49 6.03 -9.58
C LEU A 51 1.77 7.25 -10.16
N LEU A 52 1.19 7.12 -11.34
CA LEU A 52 0.40 8.20 -11.96
C LEU A 52 -0.75 8.63 -11.05
N ALA A 53 -1.53 7.68 -10.54
CA ALA A 53 -2.63 7.97 -9.60
C ALA A 53 -2.12 8.62 -8.30
N SER A 54 -0.94 8.20 -7.81
CA SER A 54 -0.30 8.81 -6.64
C SER A 54 0.09 10.27 -6.88
N VAL A 55 0.60 10.60 -8.07
CA VAL A 55 0.93 11.98 -8.47
C VAL A 55 -0.34 12.82 -8.58
N VAL A 56 -1.41 12.30 -9.20
CA VAL A 56 -2.70 12.99 -9.30
C VAL A 56 -3.27 13.26 -7.92
N LEU A 57 -3.25 12.28 -7.01
CA LEU A 57 -3.70 12.43 -5.63
C LEU A 57 -2.89 13.49 -4.88
N ARG A 58 -1.56 13.49 -5.04
CA ARG A 58 -0.69 14.53 -4.48
C ARG A 58 -1.05 15.92 -5.00
N GLN A 59 -1.27 16.07 -6.30
CA GLN A 59 -1.69 17.36 -6.89
C GLN A 59 -3.05 17.82 -6.36
N ALA A 60 -3.99 16.90 -6.15
CA ALA A 60 -5.27 17.21 -5.53
C ALA A 60 -5.10 17.72 -4.08
N ILE A 61 -4.16 17.14 -3.30
CA ILE A 61 -3.86 17.60 -1.94
C ILE A 61 -3.29 19.03 -1.97
N VAL A 62 -2.40 19.33 -2.91
CA VAL A 62 -1.77 20.66 -3.03
C VAL A 62 -2.77 21.72 -3.51
N ARG A 63 -3.61 21.36 -4.51
CA ARG A 63 -4.54 22.32 -5.13
C ARG A 63 -5.75 22.63 -4.25
N TRP A 64 -6.21 21.64 -3.48
CA TRP A 64 -7.35 21.77 -2.57
C TRP A 64 -6.93 21.40 -1.15
N PRO A 65 -6.21 22.31 -0.46
CA PRO A 65 -5.81 22.06 0.92
C PRO A 65 -7.06 22.03 1.82
N GLY A 66 -7.04 21.13 2.82
CA GLY A 66 -8.12 20.97 3.78
C GLY A 66 -8.45 19.51 4.10
N HIS A 67 -9.42 19.33 4.98
CA HIS A 67 -9.83 18.01 5.47
C HIS A 67 -10.92 17.40 4.58
N TYR A 68 -10.55 16.50 3.69
CA TYR A 68 -11.47 15.79 2.81
C TYR A 68 -11.50 14.30 3.16
N PRO A 69 -12.50 13.80 3.91
CA PRO A 69 -12.58 12.41 4.32
C PRO A 69 -12.56 11.42 3.15
N ALA A 70 -13.26 11.73 2.06
CA ALA A 70 -13.29 10.89 0.87
C ALA A 70 -11.89 10.74 0.24
N ARG A 71 -11.09 11.82 0.18
CA ARG A 71 -9.72 11.78 -0.34
C ARG A 71 -8.81 10.92 0.52
N ARG A 72 -8.95 10.96 1.85
CA ARG A 72 -8.19 10.12 2.78
C ARG A 72 -8.53 8.65 2.60
N ILE A 73 -9.82 8.32 2.51
CA ILE A 73 -10.27 6.93 2.28
C ILE A 73 -9.77 6.45 0.91
N PHE A 74 -9.84 7.28 -0.13
CA PHE A 74 -9.28 6.93 -1.43
C PHE A 74 -7.77 6.67 -1.35
N GLY A 75 -7.02 7.50 -0.63
CA GLY A 75 -5.59 7.28 -0.38
C GLY A 75 -5.29 5.95 0.30
N MET A 76 -6.10 5.57 1.31
CA MET A 76 -5.97 4.28 1.97
C MET A 76 -6.27 3.11 1.00
N LEU A 77 -7.37 3.18 0.26
CA LEU A 77 -7.73 2.16 -0.75
C LEU A 77 -6.62 2.01 -1.77
N HIS A 78 -6.05 3.11 -2.23
CA HIS A 78 -4.92 3.11 -3.15
C HIS A 78 -3.70 2.41 -2.56
N ASP A 79 -3.33 2.69 -1.30
CA ASP A 79 -2.22 2.02 -0.62
C ASP A 79 -2.45 0.51 -0.47
N TYR A 80 -3.66 0.09 -0.08
CA TYR A 80 -3.99 -1.33 0.06
C TYR A 80 -4.06 -2.07 -1.27
N THR A 81 -4.54 -1.45 -2.35
CA THR A 81 -4.49 -2.08 -3.68
C THR A 81 -3.05 -2.30 -4.14
N GLY A 82 -2.15 -1.35 -3.89
CA GLY A 82 -0.73 -1.49 -4.21
C GLY A 82 -0.05 -2.62 -3.45
N THR A 83 -0.23 -2.67 -2.14
CA THR A 83 0.36 -3.72 -1.30
C THR A 83 -0.25 -5.10 -1.60
N SER A 84 -1.57 -5.18 -1.81
CA SER A 84 -2.25 -6.42 -2.19
C SER A 84 -1.78 -6.96 -3.53
N PHE A 85 -1.65 -6.09 -4.53
CA PHE A 85 -1.11 -6.48 -5.83
C PHE A 85 0.31 -7.07 -5.70
N GLY A 86 1.17 -6.42 -4.91
CA GLY A 86 2.50 -6.93 -4.61
C GLY A 86 2.46 -8.34 -4.01
N LEU A 87 1.60 -8.59 -3.02
CA LEU A 87 1.44 -9.90 -2.39
C LEU A 87 0.88 -10.95 -3.35
N VAL A 88 -0.07 -10.59 -4.22
CA VAL A 88 -0.66 -11.50 -5.22
C VAL A 88 0.38 -11.96 -6.24
N VAL A 89 1.19 -11.02 -6.74
CA VAL A 89 2.18 -11.32 -7.80
C VAL A 89 3.47 -11.92 -7.24
N GLY A 90 3.94 -11.40 -6.11
CA GLY A 90 5.24 -11.77 -5.56
C GLY A 90 5.22 -12.96 -4.59
N GLY A 91 4.04 -13.38 -4.13
CA GLY A 91 3.93 -14.50 -3.16
C GLY A 91 4.79 -14.26 -1.92
N GLU A 92 5.58 -15.25 -1.54
CA GLU A 92 6.49 -15.19 -0.38
C GLU A 92 7.55 -14.09 -0.52
N ALA A 93 8.10 -13.90 -1.71
CA ALA A 93 9.13 -12.87 -1.96
C ALA A 93 8.62 -11.45 -1.71
N ALA A 94 7.30 -11.25 -1.75
CA ALA A 94 6.68 -9.96 -1.47
C ALA A 94 6.28 -9.75 0.01
N LEU A 95 6.59 -10.69 0.91
CA LEU A 95 6.32 -10.53 2.35
C LEU A 95 6.84 -9.20 2.93
N PRO A 96 8.01 -8.66 2.53
CA PRO A 96 8.45 -7.35 3.01
C PRO A 96 7.46 -6.21 2.70
N ILE A 97 6.67 -6.32 1.61
CA ILE A 97 5.63 -5.33 1.25
C ILE A 97 4.52 -5.28 2.32
N TYR A 98 4.29 -6.38 3.04
CA TYR A 98 3.34 -6.41 4.15
C TYR A 98 3.69 -5.40 5.26
N ALA A 99 4.97 -5.13 5.49
CA ALA A 99 5.38 -4.10 6.44
C ALA A 99 4.83 -2.71 6.08
N VAL A 100 4.69 -2.41 4.77
CA VAL A 100 4.05 -1.18 4.29
C VAL A 100 2.57 -1.15 4.68
N MET A 101 1.87 -2.29 4.59
CA MET A 101 0.45 -2.38 5.01
C MET A 101 0.28 -2.07 6.51
N VAL A 102 1.11 -2.64 7.37
CA VAL A 102 1.10 -2.37 8.82
C VAL A 102 1.42 -0.89 9.08
N TRP A 103 2.41 -0.34 8.37
CA TRP A 103 2.78 1.07 8.48
C TRP A 103 1.66 2.02 8.03
N VAL A 104 0.92 1.68 6.96
CA VAL A 104 -0.26 2.44 6.50
C VAL A 104 -1.33 2.45 7.59
N ASN A 105 -1.62 1.28 8.21
CA ASN A 105 -2.59 1.18 9.31
C ASN A 105 -2.20 2.10 10.47
N LEU A 106 -0.99 1.92 10.98
CA LEU A 106 -0.48 2.71 12.11
C LEU A 106 -0.45 4.20 11.78
N GLY A 107 0.05 4.54 10.59
CA GLY A 107 0.17 5.93 10.14
C GLY A 107 -1.19 6.64 10.02
N ASN A 108 -2.23 5.95 9.59
CA ASN A 108 -3.58 6.53 9.52
C ASN A 108 -4.18 6.74 10.92
N GLY A 109 -3.96 5.78 11.85
CA GLY A 109 -4.35 5.95 13.25
C GLY A 109 -3.68 7.16 13.90
N MET A 110 -2.36 7.22 13.84
CA MET A 110 -1.57 8.30 14.46
C MET A 110 -1.87 9.68 13.90
N ARG A 111 -2.23 9.79 12.61
CA ARG A 111 -2.47 11.08 11.94
C ARG A 111 -3.91 11.56 12.07
N TYR A 112 -4.86 10.64 11.99
CA TYR A 112 -6.27 10.97 11.81
C TYR A 112 -7.16 10.43 12.93
N GLY A 113 -6.59 9.70 13.89
CA GLY A 113 -7.26 9.19 15.08
C GLY A 113 -7.92 7.82 14.89
N SER A 114 -8.53 7.33 15.96
CA SER A 114 -9.05 5.96 16.09
C SER A 114 -10.07 5.56 15.03
N ARG A 115 -10.91 6.51 14.56
CA ARG A 115 -11.88 6.21 13.47
C ARG A 115 -11.18 5.79 12.19
N TYR A 116 -10.10 6.48 11.81
CA TYR A 116 -9.32 6.16 10.62
C TYR A 116 -8.46 4.91 10.82
N LEU A 117 -7.99 4.65 12.04
CA LEU A 117 -7.37 3.39 12.39
C LEU A 117 -8.33 2.21 12.17
N ALA A 118 -9.58 2.33 12.65
CA ALA A 118 -10.58 1.29 12.46
C ALA A 118 -10.88 1.05 10.97
N ILE A 119 -11.07 2.12 10.18
CA ILE A 119 -11.29 2.02 8.73
C ILE A 119 -10.07 1.36 8.06
N ALA A 120 -8.86 1.80 8.37
CA ALA A 120 -7.62 1.26 7.82
C ALA A 120 -7.47 -0.23 8.13
N THR A 121 -7.75 -0.63 9.38
CA THR A 121 -7.68 -2.05 9.81
C THR A 121 -8.71 -2.90 9.05
N VAL A 122 -9.95 -2.43 8.90
CA VAL A 122 -10.98 -3.15 8.11
C VAL A 122 -10.53 -3.30 6.65
N LEU A 123 -10.01 -2.23 6.04
CA LEU A 123 -9.51 -2.28 4.67
C LEU A 123 -8.32 -3.24 4.51
N ALA A 124 -7.40 -3.27 5.48
CA ALA A 124 -6.28 -4.22 5.49
C ALA A 124 -6.76 -5.67 5.58
N LEU A 125 -7.73 -5.96 6.45
CA LEU A 125 -8.30 -7.31 6.57
C LEU A 125 -9.01 -7.74 5.29
N LEU A 126 -9.80 -6.86 4.67
CA LEU A 126 -10.45 -7.12 3.38
C LEU A 126 -9.42 -7.34 2.27
N ALA A 127 -8.34 -6.55 2.25
CA ALA A 127 -7.25 -6.69 1.30
C ALA A 127 -6.53 -8.05 1.45
N LEU A 128 -6.19 -8.46 2.68
CA LEU A 128 -5.58 -9.77 2.95
C LEU A 128 -6.53 -10.93 2.61
N LEU A 129 -7.82 -10.78 2.89
CA LEU A 129 -8.83 -11.77 2.48
C LEU A 129 -8.91 -11.90 0.96
N ALA A 130 -8.87 -10.79 0.24
CA ALA A 130 -8.84 -10.80 -1.23
C ALA A 130 -7.56 -11.50 -1.75
N VAL A 131 -6.38 -11.17 -1.20
CA VAL A 131 -5.11 -11.84 -1.53
C VAL A 131 -5.23 -13.36 -1.32
N TYR A 132 -5.76 -13.78 -0.17
CA TYR A 132 -6.01 -15.19 0.12
C TYR A 132 -6.93 -15.85 -0.92
N ARG A 133 -8.04 -15.20 -1.26
CA ARG A 133 -9.04 -15.76 -2.19
C ARG A 133 -8.57 -15.81 -3.64
N LEU A 134 -7.74 -14.86 -4.06
CA LEU A 134 -7.33 -14.69 -5.46
C LEU A 134 -6.07 -15.48 -5.82
N THR A 135 -5.28 -15.97 -4.83
CA THR A 135 -3.96 -16.52 -5.10
C THR A 135 -3.80 -17.93 -4.50
N PRO A 136 -3.61 -18.98 -5.33
CA PRO A 136 -3.42 -20.35 -4.86
C PRO A 136 -2.27 -20.49 -3.85
N TYR A 137 -1.19 -19.71 -4.02
CA TYR A 137 -0.07 -19.68 -3.08
C TYR A 137 -0.55 -19.36 -1.65
N TRP A 138 -1.34 -18.28 -1.49
CA TRP A 138 -1.82 -17.87 -0.18
C TRP A 138 -2.90 -18.79 0.37
N GLN A 139 -3.69 -19.43 -0.48
CA GLN A 139 -4.66 -20.47 -0.07
C GLN A 139 -3.97 -21.70 0.53
N ALA A 140 -2.77 -22.02 0.05
CA ALA A 140 -1.95 -23.09 0.62
C ALA A 140 -1.29 -22.72 1.96
N GLN A 141 -1.38 -21.45 2.37
CA GLN A 141 -0.70 -20.90 3.56
C GLN A 141 -1.68 -20.21 4.53
N PRO A 142 -2.77 -20.89 4.97
CA PRO A 142 -3.84 -20.22 5.74
C PRO A 142 -3.35 -19.67 7.08
N PHE A 143 -2.43 -20.34 7.74
CA PHE A 143 -1.88 -19.88 9.02
C PHE A 143 -0.99 -18.65 8.86
N MET A 144 -0.26 -18.53 7.75
CA MET A 144 0.51 -17.34 7.44
C MET A 144 -0.43 -16.14 7.21
N VAL A 145 -1.49 -16.32 6.43
CA VAL A 145 -2.48 -15.27 6.20
C VAL A 145 -3.16 -14.86 7.52
N LEU A 146 -3.51 -15.82 8.37
CA LEU A 146 -4.06 -15.53 9.71
C LEU A 146 -3.07 -14.71 10.55
N MET A 147 -1.80 -15.05 10.54
CA MET A 147 -0.74 -14.29 11.22
C MET A 147 -0.67 -12.85 10.69
N LEU A 148 -0.71 -12.66 9.36
CA LEU A 148 -0.72 -11.32 8.76
C LEU A 148 -1.95 -10.51 9.17
N MET A 149 -3.14 -11.13 9.24
CA MET A 149 -4.37 -10.49 9.71
C MET A 149 -4.29 -10.08 11.18
N ILE A 150 -3.78 -10.96 12.05
CA ILE A 150 -3.60 -10.66 13.47
C ILE A 150 -2.62 -9.52 13.64
N THR A 151 -1.46 -9.56 13.01
CA THR A 151 -0.42 -8.53 13.16
C THR A 151 -0.86 -7.18 12.61
N SER A 152 -1.60 -7.15 11.48
CA SER A 152 -2.15 -5.91 10.92
C SER A 152 -3.23 -5.28 11.79
N THR A 153 -3.80 -6.03 12.73
CA THR A 153 -4.80 -5.53 13.69
C THR A 153 -4.16 -5.18 15.02
N VAL A 154 -3.46 -6.14 15.62
CA VAL A 154 -2.95 -6.02 17.01
C VAL A 154 -1.88 -4.93 17.11
N ILE A 155 -0.89 -4.91 16.19
CA ILE A 155 0.20 -3.94 16.27
C ILE A 155 -0.31 -2.48 16.18
N PRO A 156 -1.12 -2.09 15.18
CA PRO A 156 -1.59 -0.73 15.08
C PRO A 156 -2.55 -0.33 16.22
N VAL A 157 -3.39 -1.26 16.69
CA VAL A 157 -4.32 -0.98 17.80
C VAL A 157 -3.57 -0.79 19.12
N TYR A 158 -2.54 -1.61 19.38
CA TYR A 158 -1.73 -1.49 20.59
C TYR A 158 -0.85 -0.24 20.60
N ALA A 159 -0.35 0.17 19.44
CA ALA A 159 0.55 1.32 19.31
C ALA A 159 -0.17 2.68 19.17
N HIS A 160 -1.50 2.70 19.10
CA HIS A 160 -2.34 3.91 18.97
C HIS A 160 -2.81 4.38 20.33
#